data_bc1513fba7b07a79d804ccada31b69b9
#
_entry.id   bc1513fba7b07a79d804ccada31b69b9
#
_cell.length_a   1.000
_cell.length_b   1.000
_cell.length_c   1.000
_cell.angle_alpha   90.00
_cell.angle_beta   90.00
_cell.angle_gamma   90.00
#
_symmetry.space_group_name_H-M   'P 1'
#
loop_
_entity.id
_entity.type
_entity.pdbx_description
1 polymer ?
#
loop_
_entity_poly.entity_id
_entity_poly.type
_entity_poly.pdbx_seq_one_letter_code
_entity_poly.pdbx_strand_id
1 'polypeptide(L)'
;MPICNPVINNPLVVIGGLSLTEMVKYEVNYSKLWKDADRNMNGDVSATFIGVFPNIDAETMPLKQAQVQVLCAALDQPYFSATFWDPATGTQKTAQYYASDYKITLLSRATGMYGGVSFSIVPVSKR
;
A
#
# COMPACT_ATOMS: atom_id res chain seq x y z
N MET A 1 -2.83 9.88 32.93
CA MET A 1 -3.45 8.98 31.98
C MET A 1 -2.88 9.20 30.59
N PRO A 2 -2.41 8.18 29.92
CA PRO A 2 -1.93 8.34 28.56
C PRO A 2 -3.07 8.70 27.61
N ILE A 3 -2.78 9.58 26.68
CA ILE A 3 -3.72 9.93 25.63
C ILE A 3 -3.48 8.95 24.49
N CYS A 4 -4.45 8.08 24.23
CA CYS A 4 -4.37 7.10 23.16
C CYS A 4 -5.31 7.46 22.04
N ASN A 5 -4.83 7.36 20.81
CA ASN A 5 -5.69 7.45 19.66
C ASN A 5 -6.59 6.21 19.59
N PRO A 6 -7.76 6.32 18.97
CA PRO A 6 -8.60 5.15 18.76
C PRO A 6 -7.84 4.02 18.06
N VAL A 7 -8.11 2.80 18.47
CA VAL A 7 -7.50 1.63 17.84
C VAL A 7 -8.10 1.45 16.45
N ILE A 8 -7.23 1.13 15.49
CA ILE A 8 -7.68 0.78 14.14
C ILE A 8 -8.07 -0.69 14.15
N ASN A 9 -9.36 -0.97 14.09
CA ASN A 9 -9.88 -2.32 14.14
C ASN A 9 -9.90 -3.01 12.78
N ASN A 10 -9.81 -2.24 11.71
CA ASN A 10 -9.83 -2.76 10.36
C ASN A 10 -8.44 -3.24 9.94
N PRO A 11 -8.35 -4.26 9.08
CA PRO A 11 -7.04 -4.64 8.52
C PRO A 11 -6.41 -3.47 7.79
N LEU A 12 -5.08 -3.35 7.88
CA LEU A 12 -4.36 -2.29 7.18
C LEU A 12 -4.41 -2.50 5.67
N VAL A 13 -4.24 -3.75 5.23
CA VAL A 13 -4.29 -4.09 3.80
C VAL A 13 -4.94 -5.45 3.65
N VAL A 14 -5.84 -5.59 2.67
CA VAL A 14 -6.41 -6.88 2.27
C VAL A 14 -6.13 -7.06 0.78
N ILE A 15 -5.36 -8.08 0.45
CA ILE A 15 -4.99 -8.40 -0.94
C ILE A 15 -5.21 -9.89 -1.15
N GLY A 16 -5.93 -10.24 -2.21
CA GLY A 16 -6.12 -11.63 -2.61
C GLY A 16 -6.79 -12.49 -1.55
N GLY A 17 -7.64 -11.90 -0.70
CA GLY A 17 -8.30 -12.60 0.39
C GLY A 17 -7.46 -12.74 1.65
N LEU A 18 -6.22 -12.27 1.63
CA LEU A 18 -5.35 -12.26 2.79
C LEU A 18 -5.45 -10.93 3.51
N SER A 19 -5.86 -10.97 4.77
CA SER A 19 -5.98 -9.76 5.60
C SER A 19 -4.68 -9.54 6.37
N LEU A 20 -4.06 -8.39 6.17
CA LEU A 20 -2.84 -7.99 6.87
C LEU A 20 -3.22 -6.95 7.91
N THR A 21 -3.46 -7.42 9.14
CA THR A 21 -3.91 -6.53 10.22
C THR A 21 -2.77 -5.80 10.89
N GLU A 22 -1.62 -6.44 10.99
CA GLU A 22 -0.44 -5.87 11.62
C GLU A 22 0.70 -5.85 10.62
N MET A 23 1.47 -4.75 10.59
CA MET A 23 2.57 -4.60 9.67
C MET A 23 3.74 -3.92 10.37
N VAL A 24 4.95 -4.32 10.00
CA VAL A 24 6.17 -3.69 10.50
C VAL A 24 6.24 -2.25 9.99
N LYS A 25 5.86 -2.06 8.73
CA LYS A 25 5.87 -0.75 8.10
C LYS A 25 4.62 -0.60 7.23
N TYR A 26 3.94 0.50 7.37
CA TYR A 26 2.79 0.82 6.53
C TYR A 26 2.82 2.32 6.24
N GLU A 27 3.09 2.67 4.99
CA GLU A 27 3.14 4.04 4.54
C GLU A 27 2.26 4.22 3.32
N VAL A 28 1.49 5.29 3.32
CA VAL A 28 0.71 5.68 2.16
C VAL A 28 1.26 7.00 1.65
N ASN A 29 1.81 6.98 0.45
CA ASN A 29 2.38 8.17 -0.18
C ASN A 29 1.37 8.74 -1.17
N TYR A 30 0.93 9.96 -0.92
CA TYR A 30 -0.07 10.61 -1.75
C TYR A 30 0.63 11.42 -2.83
N SER A 31 0.66 10.87 -4.04
CA SER A 31 1.24 11.54 -5.19
C SER A 31 0.19 12.33 -5.93
N LYS A 32 0.44 13.62 -6.09
CA LYS A 32 -0.42 14.50 -6.86
C LYS A 32 0.05 14.53 -8.30
N LEU A 33 -0.85 14.26 -9.22
CA LEU A 33 -0.54 14.30 -10.63
C LEU A 33 -1.11 15.58 -11.24
N TRP A 34 -0.23 16.33 -11.91
CA TRP A 34 -0.57 17.58 -12.58
C TRP A 34 -0.27 17.45 -14.07
N LYS A 35 -1.11 18.07 -14.87
CA LYS A 35 -0.91 18.14 -16.31
C LYS A 35 -0.51 19.56 -16.68
N ASP A 36 0.50 19.67 -17.56
CA ASP A 36 0.97 20.96 -18.09
C ASP A 36 1.37 21.94 -16.99
N ALA A 37 2.17 21.46 -16.03
CA ALA A 37 2.62 22.27 -14.90
C ALA A 37 3.77 23.16 -15.32
N ASP A 38 3.43 24.37 -15.79
CA ASP A 38 4.40 25.39 -16.20
C ASP A 38 4.15 26.69 -15.47
N ARG A 39 5.22 27.51 -15.34
CA ARG A 39 5.08 28.85 -14.81
C ARG A 39 4.83 29.83 -15.96
N ASN A 40 3.85 30.70 -15.77
CA ASN A 40 3.59 31.75 -16.74
C ASN A 40 4.57 32.93 -16.54
N MET A 41 4.42 33.98 -17.32
CA MET A 41 5.31 35.15 -17.27
C MET A 41 5.25 35.89 -15.95
N ASN A 42 4.19 35.74 -15.18
CA ASN A 42 4.04 36.35 -13.85
C ASN A 42 4.60 35.49 -12.74
N GLY A 43 5.17 34.33 -13.07
CA GLY A 43 5.71 33.42 -12.08
C GLY A 43 4.69 32.46 -11.47
N ASP A 44 3.45 32.55 -11.87
CA ASP A 44 2.40 31.65 -11.38
C ASP A 44 2.46 30.32 -12.11
N VAL A 45 2.11 29.25 -11.39
CA VAL A 45 2.05 27.91 -11.98
C VAL A 45 0.69 27.71 -12.64
N SER A 46 0.73 27.43 -13.95
CA SER A 46 -0.47 27.05 -14.70
C SER A 46 -0.45 25.53 -14.84
N ALA A 47 -1.38 24.85 -14.18
CA ALA A 47 -1.42 23.39 -14.19
C ALA A 47 -2.84 22.90 -14.01
N THR A 48 -3.14 21.75 -14.64
CA THR A 48 -4.41 21.06 -14.45
C THR A 48 -4.21 19.94 -13.44
N PHE A 49 -4.92 20.00 -12.33
CA PHE A 49 -4.85 18.96 -11.31
C PHE A 49 -5.65 17.74 -11.78
N ILE A 50 -4.97 16.60 -11.94
CA ILE A 50 -5.59 15.36 -12.40
C ILE A 50 -6.14 14.57 -11.22
N GLY A 51 -5.36 14.42 -10.14
CA GLY A 51 -5.84 13.70 -8.98
C GLY A 51 -4.72 13.30 -8.03
N VAL A 52 -5.11 12.59 -6.98
CA VAL A 52 -4.22 12.08 -5.97
C VAL A 52 -4.14 10.56 -6.10
N PHE A 53 -2.92 10.02 -6.09
CA PHE A 53 -2.67 8.59 -6.20
C PHE A 53 -2.04 8.09 -4.90
N PRO A 54 -2.79 7.34 -4.06
CA PRO A 54 -2.24 6.82 -2.81
C PRO A 54 -1.40 5.57 -3.07
N ASN A 55 -0.08 5.75 -3.17
CA ASN A 55 0.87 4.65 -3.31
C ASN A 55 1.14 4.03 -1.95
N ILE A 56 1.13 2.72 -1.85
CA ILE A 56 1.31 2.03 -0.59
C ILE A 56 2.65 1.32 -0.56
N ASP A 57 3.49 1.67 0.41
CA ASP A 57 4.73 0.98 0.73
C ASP A 57 4.53 0.28 2.07
N ALA A 58 4.67 -1.02 2.08
CA ALA A 58 4.38 -1.79 3.27
C ALA A 58 5.33 -2.97 3.44
N GLU A 59 5.55 -3.34 4.69
CA GLU A 59 6.31 -4.52 5.06
C GLU A 59 5.50 -5.30 6.08
N THR A 60 5.25 -6.57 5.80
CA THR A 60 4.42 -7.41 6.66
C THR A 60 5.20 -7.94 7.85
N MET A 61 4.48 -8.35 8.88
CA MET A 61 5.03 -9.14 9.98
C MET A 61 5.48 -10.51 9.45
N PRO A 62 6.29 -11.26 10.22
CA PRO A 62 6.71 -12.59 9.77
C PRO A 62 5.52 -13.47 9.37
N LEU A 63 5.66 -14.14 8.24
CA LEU A 63 4.60 -14.94 7.62
C LEU A 63 5.03 -16.40 7.46
N LYS A 64 4.03 -17.28 7.42
CA LYS A 64 4.22 -18.69 7.09
C LYS A 64 4.21 -18.87 5.57
N GLN A 65 4.72 -20.02 5.11
CA GLN A 65 4.81 -20.34 3.69
C GLN A 65 3.46 -20.18 2.98
N ALA A 66 2.38 -20.66 3.57
CA ALA A 66 1.06 -20.58 2.96
C ALA A 66 0.61 -19.13 2.75
N GLN A 67 0.88 -18.28 3.72
CA GLN A 67 0.53 -16.86 3.63
C GLN A 67 1.37 -16.14 2.57
N VAL A 68 2.66 -16.46 2.49
CA VAL A 68 3.54 -15.89 1.48
C VAL A 68 3.06 -16.27 0.08
N GLN A 69 2.66 -17.53 -0.11
CA GLN A 69 2.16 -17.99 -1.40
C GLN A 69 0.90 -17.24 -1.85
N VAL A 70 -0.04 -17.04 -0.93
CA VAL A 70 -1.28 -16.32 -1.23
C VAL A 70 -0.98 -14.87 -1.62
N LEU A 71 -0.12 -14.21 -0.83
CA LEU A 71 0.22 -12.82 -1.06
C LEU A 71 0.95 -12.64 -2.39
N CYS A 72 1.96 -13.48 -2.66
CA CYS A 72 2.72 -13.37 -3.90
C CYS A 72 1.89 -13.70 -5.13
N ALA A 73 0.99 -14.67 -5.04
CA ALA A 73 0.09 -14.98 -6.13
C ALA A 73 -0.79 -13.77 -6.50
N ALA A 74 -1.24 -13.04 -5.50
CA ALA A 74 -2.01 -11.81 -5.74
C ALA A 74 -1.14 -10.70 -6.32
N LEU A 75 0.07 -10.52 -5.79
CA LEU A 75 0.98 -9.48 -6.27
C LEU A 75 1.47 -9.73 -7.71
N ASP A 76 1.52 -10.99 -8.13
CA ASP A 76 1.95 -11.34 -9.49
C ASP A 76 0.87 -11.08 -10.54
N GLN A 77 -0.36 -10.82 -10.13
CA GLN A 77 -1.41 -10.45 -11.07
C GLN A 77 -1.11 -9.09 -11.69
N PRO A 78 -1.45 -8.86 -12.97
CA PRO A 78 -1.25 -7.54 -13.59
C PRO A 78 -1.98 -6.45 -12.83
N TYR A 79 -3.21 -6.73 -12.39
CA TYR A 79 -4.00 -5.83 -11.57
C TYR A 79 -4.73 -6.64 -10.51
N PHE A 80 -4.89 -6.08 -9.34
CA PHE A 80 -5.62 -6.71 -8.26
C PHE A 80 -6.38 -5.68 -7.45
N SER A 81 -7.44 -6.13 -6.82
CA SER A 81 -8.21 -5.27 -5.93
C SER A 81 -7.57 -5.30 -4.54
N ALA A 82 -7.27 -4.14 -4.01
CA ALA A 82 -6.71 -4.01 -2.67
C ALA A 82 -7.61 -3.11 -1.82
N THR A 83 -7.93 -3.59 -0.62
CA THR A 83 -8.60 -2.79 0.39
C THR A 83 -7.55 -2.34 1.38
N PHE A 84 -7.48 -1.04 1.64
CA PHE A 84 -6.44 -0.49 2.50
C PHE A 84 -7.01 0.57 3.45
N TRP A 85 -6.33 0.75 4.57
CA TRP A 85 -6.66 1.82 5.51
C TRP A 85 -6.07 3.12 4.99
N ASP A 86 -6.92 4.09 4.73
CA ASP A 86 -6.50 5.41 4.24
C ASP A 86 -6.35 6.38 5.42
N PRO A 87 -5.11 6.70 5.85
CA PRO A 87 -4.89 7.61 6.96
C PRO A 87 -5.42 9.02 6.71
N ALA A 88 -5.45 9.45 5.44
CA ALA A 88 -5.88 10.81 5.11
C ALA A 88 -7.36 11.04 5.41
N THR A 89 -8.18 9.99 5.26
CA THR A 89 -9.62 10.09 5.51
C THR A 89 -10.07 9.33 6.75
N GLY A 90 -9.18 8.48 7.32
CA GLY A 90 -9.50 7.65 8.47
C GLY A 90 -10.52 6.56 8.17
N THR A 91 -10.57 6.08 6.95
CA THR A 91 -11.51 5.04 6.52
C THR A 91 -10.81 4.02 5.64
N GLN A 92 -11.45 2.86 5.46
CA GLN A 92 -10.97 1.88 4.50
C GLN A 92 -11.47 2.22 3.11
N LYS A 93 -10.60 1.99 2.12
CA LYS A 93 -10.92 2.21 0.72
C LYS A 93 -10.49 1.01 -0.10
N THR A 94 -11.21 0.75 -1.18
CA THR A 94 -10.90 -0.34 -2.10
C THR A 94 -10.65 0.26 -3.48
N ALA A 95 -9.56 -0.19 -4.10
CA ALA A 95 -9.21 0.26 -5.45
C ALA A 95 -8.41 -0.81 -6.15
N GLN A 96 -8.24 -0.66 -7.46
CA GLN A 96 -7.35 -1.54 -8.22
C GLN A 96 -5.93 -1.02 -8.14
N TYR A 97 -5.02 -1.93 -7.87
CA TYR A 97 -3.61 -1.65 -7.73
C TYR A 97 -2.79 -2.61 -8.59
N TYR A 98 -1.55 -2.25 -8.84
CA TYR A 98 -0.55 -3.18 -9.37
C TYR A 98 0.71 -3.10 -8.52
N ALA A 99 1.41 -4.21 -8.42
CA ALA A 99 2.65 -4.26 -7.66
C ALA A 99 3.80 -3.72 -8.49
N SER A 100 4.52 -2.76 -7.93
CA SER A 100 5.74 -2.24 -8.53
C SER A 100 6.90 -3.21 -8.24
N ASP A 101 7.15 -3.46 -6.96
CA ASP A 101 8.21 -4.35 -6.50
C ASP A 101 7.77 -5.07 -5.24
N TYR A 102 8.28 -6.28 -5.03
CA TYR A 102 8.14 -6.93 -3.75
C TYR A 102 9.37 -7.76 -3.44
N LYS A 103 9.64 -7.93 -2.15
CA LYS A 103 10.83 -8.60 -1.67
C LYS A 103 10.45 -9.53 -0.52
N ILE A 104 11.00 -10.74 -0.53
CA ILE A 104 10.74 -11.75 0.49
C ILE A 104 12.05 -12.10 1.17
N THR A 105 12.04 -12.15 2.50
CA THR A 105 13.20 -12.52 3.29
C THR A 105 12.90 -13.81 4.05
N LEU A 106 13.74 -14.82 3.87
CA LEU A 106 13.63 -16.08 4.60
C LEU A 106 14.38 -15.96 5.93
N LEU A 107 13.68 -16.20 7.04
CA LEU A 107 14.27 -16.15 8.38
C LEU A 107 14.89 -17.48 8.77
N SER A 108 14.19 -18.59 8.54
CA SER A 108 14.64 -19.89 8.98
C SER A 108 14.20 -20.97 8.01
N ARG A 109 15.18 -21.70 7.50
CA ARG A 109 14.92 -22.84 6.63
C ARG A 109 14.26 -23.99 7.38
N ALA A 110 14.67 -24.19 8.63
CA ALA A 110 14.18 -25.31 9.42
C ALA A 110 12.69 -25.16 9.81
N THR A 111 12.25 -23.94 10.08
CA THR A 111 10.87 -23.67 10.47
C THR A 111 10.01 -23.20 9.32
N GLY A 112 10.62 -22.84 8.19
CA GLY A 112 9.90 -22.30 7.05
C GLY A 112 9.26 -20.93 7.29
N MET A 113 9.82 -20.17 8.22
CA MET A 113 9.32 -18.83 8.54
C MET A 113 10.01 -17.78 7.69
N TYR A 114 9.22 -16.83 7.21
CA TYR A 114 9.70 -15.69 6.44
C TYR A 114 9.67 -14.44 7.30
N GLY A 115 10.63 -13.55 7.07
CA GLY A 115 10.75 -12.30 7.83
C GLY A 115 9.72 -11.25 7.46
N GLY A 116 8.85 -11.58 6.54
CA GLY A 116 7.85 -10.68 6.03
C GLY A 116 8.08 -10.40 4.56
N VAL A 117 7.08 -9.80 3.94
CA VAL A 117 7.13 -9.40 2.54
C VAL A 117 7.07 -7.88 2.49
N SER A 118 8.09 -7.29 1.87
CA SER A 118 8.11 -5.84 1.63
C SER A 118 7.61 -5.63 0.21
N PHE A 119 6.60 -4.78 0.04
CA PHE A 119 6.03 -4.54 -1.28
C PHE A 119 5.61 -3.10 -1.44
N SER A 120 5.63 -2.65 -2.69
CA SER A 120 5.12 -1.34 -3.09
C SER A 120 4.03 -1.55 -4.12
N ILE A 121 2.87 -1.00 -3.89
CA ILE A 121 1.75 -1.09 -4.81
C ILE A 121 1.29 0.31 -5.22
N VAL A 122 0.88 0.42 -6.47
CA VAL A 122 0.52 1.70 -7.08
C VAL A 122 -0.93 1.60 -7.58
N PRO A 123 -1.77 2.60 -7.31
CA PRO A 123 -3.14 2.57 -7.80
C PRO A 123 -3.20 2.74 -9.31
N VAL A 124 -4.15 2.05 -9.92
CA VAL A 124 -4.36 2.14 -11.37
C VAL A 124 -5.01 3.47 -11.73
N SER A 125 -5.87 3.97 -10.86
CA SER A 125 -6.59 5.23 -11.09
C SER A 125 -6.50 6.13 -9.87
N LYS A 126 -6.84 7.41 -10.08
CA LYS A 126 -6.83 8.39 -8.99
C LYS A 126 -7.87 8.07 -7.93
N ARG A 127 -7.57 8.56 -6.75
CA ARG A 127 -8.45 8.43 -5.59
C ARG A 127 -9.80 9.10 -5.82
#